data_4ed3dd922c43f4e159b96f284a09585f
#
_entry.id   4ed3dd922c43f4e159b96f284a09585f
#
_cell.length_a   1.000
_cell.length_b   1.000
_cell.length_c   1.000
_cell.angle_alpha   90.00
_cell.angle_beta   90.00
_cell.angle_gamma   90.00
#
_symmetry.space_group_name_H-M   'P 1'
#
loop_
_entity.id
_entity.type
_entity.pdbx_description
1 polymer ?
#
loop_
_entity_poly.entity_id
_entity_poly.type
_entity_poly.pdbx_seq_one_letter_code
_entity_poly.pdbx_strand_id
1 'polypeptide(L)'
;GSRSLLIIMPWLSWQIALRIEYLTLFLSVIFFLYFVYFSFKEQTSRLLVQLISFIYLLIITGTILLPASIFTYFVIPNNTLLLGLIIYSLMVYLKAFRQKVFGAGWAILSLGVLMVAVGLALSEYANLFIPSPILVSIAFLAFVFTMSLIFAARFGKAFSDVESLKIDAEVQND
;
A
#
# COMPACT_ATOMS: atom_id res chain seq x y z
N GLY A 1 -2.68 17.01 -6.12
CA GLY A 1 -1.63 16.37 -6.88
C GLY A 1 -0.63 17.38 -7.43
N SER A 2 -0.31 17.31 -8.73
CA SER A 2 0.72 18.14 -9.38
C SER A 2 0.56 19.66 -9.16
N ARG A 3 -0.67 20.16 -9.01
CA ARG A 3 -0.92 21.59 -8.70
C ARG A 3 -0.35 22.01 -7.35
N SER A 4 -0.43 21.17 -6.33
CA SER A 4 0.10 21.48 -4.99
C SER A 4 1.63 21.53 -4.99
N LEU A 5 2.28 20.63 -5.75
CA LEU A 5 3.73 20.64 -5.94
C LEU A 5 4.22 21.90 -6.64
N LEU A 6 3.49 22.39 -7.65
CA LEU A 6 3.82 23.61 -8.38
C LEU A 6 3.65 24.90 -7.53
N ILE A 7 2.77 24.88 -6.53
CA ILE A 7 2.62 25.97 -5.56
C ILE A 7 3.83 26.04 -4.63
N ILE A 8 4.33 24.88 -4.18
CA ILE A 8 5.46 24.79 -3.24
C ILE A 8 6.79 24.99 -3.94
N MET A 9 6.89 24.50 -5.20
CA MET A 9 8.12 24.54 -6.02
C MET A 9 7.82 25.13 -7.41
N PRO A 10 7.69 26.46 -7.56
CA PRO A 10 7.29 27.10 -8.81
C PRO A 10 8.34 26.99 -9.93
N TRP A 11 9.59 26.64 -9.60
CA TRP A 11 10.65 26.36 -10.59
C TRP A 11 10.56 24.96 -11.23
N LEU A 12 9.68 24.09 -10.72
CA LEU A 12 9.53 22.75 -11.26
C LEU A 12 8.71 22.80 -12.55
N SER A 13 9.21 22.17 -13.63
CA SER A 13 8.37 22.06 -14.83
C SER A 13 7.16 21.16 -14.54
N TRP A 14 6.01 21.50 -15.12
CA TRP A 14 4.77 20.73 -14.97
C TRP A 14 4.97 19.24 -15.30
N GLN A 15 5.79 18.93 -16.31
CA GLN A 15 6.09 17.56 -16.70
C GLN A 15 6.83 16.78 -15.62
N ILE A 16 7.76 17.41 -14.92
CA ILE A 16 8.51 16.78 -13.83
C ILE A 16 7.59 16.55 -12.62
N ALA A 17 6.77 17.56 -12.27
CA ALA A 17 5.81 17.42 -11.18
C ALA A 17 4.83 16.25 -11.44
N LEU A 18 4.34 16.14 -12.68
CA LEU A 18 3.47 15.06 -13.11
C LEU A 18 4.18 13.69 -13.01
N ARG A 19 5.42 13.58 -13.47
CA ARG A 19 6.21 12.34 -13.36
C ARG A 19 6.41 11.92 -11.91
N ILE A 20 6.75 12.82 -11.02
CA ILE A 20 6.93 12.55 -9.59
C ILE A 20 5.63 12.01 -8.99
N GLU A 21 4.50 12.61 -9.33
CA GLU A 21 3.18 12.17 -8.86
C GLU A 21 2.89 10.72 -9.28
N TYR A 22 3.08 10.38 -10.55
CA TYR A 22 2.86 9.02 -11.06
C TYR A 22 3.86 8.00 -10.50
N LEU A 23 5.14 8.36 -10.40
CA LEU A 23 6.15 7.49 -9.81
C LEU A 23 5.83 7.19 -8.33
N THR A 24 5.43 8.20 -7.58
CA THR A 24 5.04 8.03 -6.17
C THR A 24 3.82 7.10 -6.06
N LEU A 25 2.83 7.26 -6.94
CA LEU A 25 1.65 6.41 -6.98
C LEU A 25 2.02 4.94 -7.26
N PHE A 26 2.85 4.66 -8.27
CA PHE A 26 3.23 3.29 -8.62
C PHE A 26 4.15 2.65 -7.57
N LEU A 27 5.06 3.42 -6.98
CA LEU A 27 5.90 2.95 -5.87
C LEU A 27 5.08 2.62 -4.63
N SER A 28 4.05 3.41 -4.32
CA SER A 28 3.20 3.14 -3.16
C SER A 28 2.47 1.80 -3.27
N VAL A 29 2.08 1.40 -4.48
CA VAL A 29 1.45 0.08 -4.72
C VAL A 29 2.45 -1.05 -4.52
N ILE A 30 3.70 -0.89 -4.98
CA ILE A 30 4.76 -1.87 -4.75
C ILE A 30 5.02 -2.03 -3.24
N PHE A 31 5.18 -0.91 -2.52
CA PHE A 31 5.39 -0.96 -1.07
C PHE A 31 4.23 -1.62 -0.34
N PHE A 32 2.98 -1.32 -0.72
CA PHE A 32 1.81 -1.97 -0.15
C PHE A 32 1.82 -3.48 -0.42
N LEU A 33 2.14 -3.91 -1.64
CA LEU A 33 2.25 -5.33 -2.01
C LEU A 33 3.30 -6.06 -1.16
N TYR A 34 4.49 -5.48 -1.02
CA TYR A 34 5.53 -6.05 -0.17
C TYR A 34 5.17 -6.03 1.31
N PHE A 35 4.47 -5.00 1.78
CA PHE A 35 3.94 -4.96 3.14
C PHE A 35 3.00 -6.15 3.40
N VAL A 36 2.05 -6.42 2.48
CA VAL A 36 1.16 -7.58 2.58
C VAL A 36 1.95 -8.89 2.60
N TYR A 37 2.94 -9.02 1.70
CA TYR A 37 3.79 -10.21 1.61
C TYR A 37 4.59 -10.46 2.89
N PHE A 38 5.30 -9.46 3.41
CA PHE A 38 6.11 -9.65 4.62
C PHE A 38 5.24 -9.84 5.87
N SER A 39 4.06 -9.21 5.90
CA SER A 39 3.13 -9.37 7.00
C SER A 39 2.46 -10.74 7.05
N PHE A 40 2.18 -11.35 5.90
CA PHE A 40 1.43 -12.60 5.79
C PHE A 40 2.08 -13.56 4.79
N LYS A 41 3.37 -13.86 5.00
CA LYS A 41 4.22 -14.61 4.06
C LYS A 41 3.66 -15.98 3.71
N GLU A 42 3.11 -16.70 4.68
CA GLU A 42 2.57 -18.05 4.48
C GLU A 42 1.23 -18.06 3.70
N GLN A 43 0.47 -16.95 3.75
CA GLN A 43 -0.80 -16.81 3.09
C GLN A 43 -0.69 -16.19 1.70
N THR A 44 0.48 -15.60 1.39
CA THR A 44 0.74 -14.81 0.17
C THR A 44 1.58 -15.61 -0.81
N SER A 45 1.18 -15.65 -2.08
CA SER A 45 1.94 -16.31 -3.14
C SER A 45 3.15 -15.48 -3.56
N ARG A 46 4.36 -16.03 -3.41
CA ARG A 46 5.61 -15.38 -3.83
C ARG A 46 5.63 -15.09 -5.34
N LEU A 47 5.12 -16.02 -6.14
CA LEU A 47 5.09 -15.88 -7.60
C LEU A 47 4.21 -14.70 -8.02
N LEU A 48 3.04 -14.53 -7.38
CA LEU A 48 2.14 -13.42 -7.67
C LEU A 48 2.77 -12.07 -7.30
N VAL A 49 3.46 -12.00 -6.17
CA VAL A 49 4.19 -10.80 -5.75
C VAL A 49 5.27 -10.43 -6.76
N GLN A 50 6.06 -11.40 -7.22
CA GLN A 50 7.11 -11.17 -8.22
C GLN A 50 6.53 -10.72 -9.56
N LEU A 51 5.44 -11.34 -10.02
CA LEU A 51 4.78 -11.00 -11.27
C LEU A 51 4.23 -9.56 -11.24
N ILE A 52 3.51 -9.19 -10.19
CA ILE A 52 2.97 -7.83 -10.04
C ILE A 52 4.11 -6.82 -9.94
N SER A 53 5.15 -7.12 -9.15
CA SER A 53 6.32 -6.24 -9.02
C SER A 53 7.02 -6.03 -10.36
N PHE A 54 7.14 -7.06 -11.18
CA PHE A 54 7.71 -6.96 -12.53
C PHE A 54 6.87 -6.06 -13.45
N ILE A 55 5.54 -6.22 -13.42
CA ILE A 55 4.62 -5.35 -14.18
C ILE A 55 4.78 -3.88 -13.75
N TYR A 56 4.83 -3.60 -12.45
CA TYR A 56 5.03 -2.24 -11.95
C TYR A 56 6.40 -1.67 -12.29
N LEU A 57 7.45 -2.51 -12.31
CA LEU A 57 8.78 -2.09 -12.76
C LEU A 57 8.75 -1.62 -14.22
N LEU A 58 8.05 -2.33 -15.10
CA LEU A 58 7.85 -1.92 -16.50
C LEU A 58 7.07 -0.62 -16.61
N ILE A 59 5.99 -0.44 -15.82
CA ILE A 59 5.21 0.80 -15.78
C ILE A 59 6.07 1.98 -15.31
N ILE A 60 6.85 1.81 -14.25
CA ILE A 60 7.77 2.83 -13.72
C ILE A 60 8.82 3.21 -14.77
N THR A 61 9.44 2.21 -15.41
CA THR A 61 10.42 2.44 -16.47
C THR A 61 9.79 3.20 -17.64
N GLY A 62 8.58 2.81 -18.05
CA GLY A 62 7.82 3.52 -19.07
C GLY A 62 7.51 4.97 -18.68
N THR A 63 7.17 5.22 -17.41
CA THR A 63 6.89 6.58 -16.91
C THR A 63 8.12 7.47 -16.96
N ILE A 64 9.32 6.91 -16.77
CA ILE A 64 10.59 7.67 -16.85
C ILE A 64 10.95 7.97 -18.30
N LEU A 65 10.81 7.00 -19.20
CA LEU A 65 11.30 7.08 -20.58
C LEU A 65 10.32 7.74 -21.56
N LEU A 66 9.01 7.55 -21.35
CA LEU A 66 7.99 8.00 -22.31
C LEU A 66 7.54 9.45 -22.04
N PRO A 67 7.02 10.14 -23.07
CA PRO A 67 6.43 11.46 -22.92
C PRO A 67 5.11 11.41 -22.11
N ALA A 68 4.72 12.56 -21.53
CA ALA A 68 3.53 12.67 -20.69
C ALA A 68 2.25 12.21 -21.39
N SER A 69 2.14 12.45 -22.68
CA SER A 69 1.00 12.04 -23.52
C SER A 69 0.79 10.51 -23.57
N ILE A 70 1.81 9.72 -23.26
CA ILE A 70 1.73 8.24 -23.28
C ILE A 70 1.62 7.69 -21.86
N PHE A 71 2.50 8.10 -20.95
CA PHE A 71 2.50 7.49 -19.61
C PHE A 71 1.25 7.82 -18.78
N THR A 72 0.54 8.89 -19.08
CA THR A 72 -0.74 9.21 -18.41
C THR A 72 -1.81 8.13 -18.62
N TYR A 73 -1.76 7.40 -19.72
CA TYR A 73 -2.66 6.25 -19.95
C TYR A 73 -2.37 5.08 -19.02
N PHE A 74 -1.21 5.02 -18.37
CA PHE A 74 -0.91 3.95 -17.40
C PHE A 74 -1.78 3.99 -16.14
N VAL A 75 -2.52 5.07 -15.92
CA VAL A 75 -3.53 5.13 -14.85
C VAL A 75 -4.61 4.07 -15.03
N ILE A 76 -5.02 3.76 -16.26
CA ILE A 76 -6.08 2.77 -16.52
C ILE A 76 -5.67 1.37 -16.07
N PRO A 77 -4.54 0.79 -16.57
CA PRO A 77 -4.07 -0.50 -16.09
C PRO A 77 -3.70 -0.47 -14.60
N ASN A 78 -3.16 0.63 -14.09
CA ASN A 78 -2.86 0.77 -12.66
C ASN A 78 -4.12 0.62 -11.80
N ASN A 79 -5.21 1.30 -12.13
CA ASN A 79 -6.45 1.23 -11.37
C ASN A 79 -7.05 -0.18 -11.38
N THR A 80 -6.96 -0.88 -12.51
CA THR A 80 -7.40 -2.27 -12.63
C THR A 80 -6.54 -3.20 -11.78
N LEU A 81 -5.22 -3.05 -11.82
CA LEU A 81 -4.28 -3.83 -10.99
C LEU A 81 -4.45 -3.52 -9.50
N LEU A 82 -4.67 -2.25 -9.14
CA LEU A 82 -4.91 -1.83 -7.77
C LEU A 82 -6.18 -2.46 -7.21
N LEU A 83 -7.27 -2.47 -7.97
CA LEU A 83 -8.51 -3.13 -7.57
C LEU A 83 -8.28 -4.64 -7.36
N GLY A 84 -7.59 -5.31 -8.28
CA GLY A 84 -7.20 -6.71 -8.14
C GLY A 84 -6.35 -6.95 -6.89
N LEU A 85 -5.41 -6.05 -6.59
CA LEU A 85 -4.55 -6.14 -5.41
C LEU A 85 -5.34 -5.94 -4.10
N ILE A 86 -6.32 -5.04 -4.07
CA ILE A 86 -7.21 -4.85 -2.92
C ILE A 86 -8.00 -6.13 -2.65
N ILE A 87 -8.60 -6.72 -3.68
CA ILE A 87 -9.35 -7.99 -3.57
C ILE A 87 -8.43 -9.12 -3.10
N TYR A 88 -7.25 -9.24 -3.69
CA TYR A 88 -6.25 -10.22 -3.29
C TYR A 88 -5.82 -10.06 -1.83
N SER A 89 -5.54 -8.82 -1.40
CA SER A 89 -5.17 -8.53 -0.02
C SER A 89 -6.27 -8.90 0.97
N LEU A 90 -7.53 -8.66 0.60
CA LEU A 90 -8.68 -9.07 1.40
C LEU A 90 -8.71 -10.60 1.57
N MET A 91 -8.50 -11.37 0.50
CA MET A 91 -8.44 -12.84 0.58
C MET A 91 -7.29 -13.31 1.49
N VAL A 92 -6.10 -12.71 1.37
CA VAL A 92 -4.94 -13.00 2.23
C VAL A 92 -5.28 -12.72 3.69
N TYR A 93 -5.87 -11.56 4.00
CA TYR A 93 -6.20 -11.17 5.37
C TYR A 93 -7.31 -12.04 5.97
N LEU A 94 -8.33 -12.42 5.18
CA LEU A 94 -9.37 -13.34 5.63
C LEU A 94 -8.81 -14.75 5.91
N LYS A 95 -7.89 -15.23 5.06
CA LYS A 95 -7.19 -16.50 5.31
C LYS A 95 -6.35 -16.43 6.58
N ALA A 96 -5.59 -15.37 6.78
CA ALA A 96 -4.79 -15.15 7.97
C ALA A 96 -5.67 -15.03 9.22
N PHE A 97 -6.82 -14.38 9.14
CA PHE A 97 -7.78 -14.26 10.23
C PHE A 97 -8.36 -15.62 10.65
N ARG A 98 -8.74 -16.46 9.67
CA ARG A 98 -9.22 -17.83 9.93
C ARG A 98 -8.14 -18.69 10.59
N GLN A 99 -6.88 -18.47 10.27
CA GLN A 99 -5.73 -19.15 10.87
C GLN A 99 -5.29 -18.52 12.21
N LYS A 100 -6.05 -17.55 12.73
CA LYS A 100 -5.75 -16.83 13.99
C LYS A 100 -4.37 -16.17 14.01
N VAL A 101 -3.87 -15.77 12.85
CA VAL A 101 -2.59 -15.04 12.75
C VAL A 101 -2.72 -13.70 13.45
N PHE A 102 -1.74 -13.38 14.31
CA PHE A 102 -1.73 -12.13 15.06
C PHE A 102 -1.77 -10.92 14.13
N GLY A 103 -2.64 -9.95 14.44
CA GLY A 103 -2.79 -8.71 13.67
C GLY A 103 -3.66 -8.80 12.42
N ALA A 104 -4.19 -9.99 12.05
CA ALA A 104 -5.03 -10.16 10.86
C ALA A 104 -6.35 -9.37 10.94
N GLY A 105 -6.97 -9.28 12.13
CA GLY A 105 -8.17 -8.47 12.34
C GLY A 105 -7.95 -6.98 12.11
N TRP A 106 -6.83 -6.46 12.60
CA TRP A 106 -6.43 -5.07 12.36
C TRP A 106 -6.11 -4.80 10.88
N ALA A 107 -5.53 -5.80 10.17
CA ALA A 107 -5.28 -5.70 8.74
C ALA A 107 -6.58 -5.62 7.93
N ILE A 108 -7.61 -6.37 8.29
CA ILE A 108 -8.93 -6.27 7.66
C ILE A 108 -9.54 -4.89 7.92
N LEU A 109 -9.45 -4.38 9.15
CA LEU A 109 -9.96 -3.05 9.49
C LEU A 109 -9.27 -1.97 8.66
N SER A 110 -7.92 -2.01 8.57
CA SER A 110 -7.15 -1.03 7.79
C SER A 110 -7.48 -1.10 6.30
N LEU A 111 -7.68 -2.29 5.75
CA LEU A 111 -8.11 -2.45 4.36
C LEU A 111 -9.51 -1.86 4.14
N GLY A 112 -10.43 -2.03 5.10
CA GLY A 112 -11.73 -1.38 5.08
C GLY A 112 -11.64 0.14 5.01
N VAL A 113 -10.77 0.74 5.84
CA VAL A 113 -10.48 2.19 5.80
C VAL A 113 -9.92 2.61 4.44
N LEU A 114 -9.01 1.83 3.87
CA LEU A 114 -8.47 2.08 2.52
C LEU A 114 -9.56 2.01 1.46
N MET A 115 -10.46 1.02 1.52
CA MET A 115 -11.57 0.91 0.58
C MET A 115 -12.51 2.12 0.64
N VAL A 116 -12.78 2.64 1.84
CA VAL A 116 -13.54 3.89 2.01
C VAL A 116 -12.80 5.07 1.38
N ALA A 117 -11.50 5.21 1.64
CA ALA A 117 -10.68 6.28 1.07
C ALA A 117 -10.68 6.25 -0.47
N VAL A 118 -10.49 5.06 -1.06
CA VAL A 118 -10.52 4.85 -2.52
C VAL A 118 -11.92 5.11 -3.07
N GLY A 119 -12.98 4.64 -2.40
CA GLY A 119 -14.37 4.89 -2.78
C GLY A 119 -14.72 6.37 -2.81
N LEU A 120 -14.29 7.14 -1.80
CA LEU A 120 -14.44 8.59 -1.77
C LEU A 120 -13.68 9.27 -2.93
N ALA A 121 -12.45 8.86 -3.20
CA ALA A 121 -11.67 9.39 -4.32
C ALA A 121 -12.32 9.07 -5.69
N LEU A 122 -12.84 7.86 -5.87
CA LEU A 122 -13.53 7.47 -7.10
C LEU A 122 -14.88 8.18 -7.28
N SER A 123 -15.61 8.49 -6.19
CA SER A 123 -16.89 9.22 -6.27
C SER A 123 -16.71 10.64 -6.81
N GLU A 124 -15.56 11.26 -6.55
CA GLU A 124 -15.18 12.56 -7.13
C GLU A 124 -15.03 12.44 -8.66
N TYR A 125 -14.37 11.40 -9.17
CA TYR A 125 -14.22 11.17 -10.60
C TYR A 125 -15.55 10.87 -11.31
N ALA A 126 -16.46 10.18 -10.61
CA ALA A 126 -17.77 9.84 -11.16
C ALA A 126 -18.81 10.97 -11.03
N ASN A 127 -18.46 12.12 -10.46
CA ASN A 127 -19.37 13.23 -10.14
C ASN A 127 -20.61 12.80 -9.33
N LEU A 128 -20.53 11.72 -8.58
CA LEU A 128 -21.62 11.21 -7.75
C LEU A 128 -21.72 11.98 -6.43
N PHE A 129 -20.60 12.31 -5.87
CA PHE A 129 -20.44 13.06 -4.63
C PHE A 129 -19.09 13.77 -4.66
N ILE A 130 -19.04 15.03 -4.27
CA ILE A 130 -17.79 15.80 -4.15
C ILE A 130 -17.35 15.73 -2.69
N PRO A 131 -16.54 14.74 -2.29
CA PRO A 131 -16.02 14.70 -0.94
C PRO A 131 -15.06 15.86 -0.75
N SER A 132 -15.06 16.44 0.46
CA SER A 132 -14.00 17.40 0.80
C SER A 132 -12.63 16.74 0.64
N PRO A 133 -11.64 17.37 -0.04
CA PRO A 133 -10.28 16.82 -0.16
C PRO A 133 -9.65 16.48 1.20
N ILE A 134 -10.09 17.18 2.25
CA ILE A 134 -9.70 16.93 3.64
C ILE A 134 -10.18 15.54 4.09
N LEU A 135 -11.40 15.14 3.74
CA LEU A 135 -11.96 13.84 4.13
C LEU A 135 -11.18 12.68 3.53
N VAL A 136 -10.82 12.78 2.25
CA VAL A 136 -9.97 11.78 1.57
C VAL A 136 -8.60 11.70 2.24
N SER A 137 -7.99 12.85 2.54
CA SER A 137 -6.69 12.92 3.21
C SER A 137 -6.73 12.30 4.62
N ILE A 138 -7.78 12.55 5.39
CA ILE A 138 -7.97 11.96 6.72
C ILE A 138 -8.11 10.44 6.62
N ALA A 139 -8.87 9.93 5.65
CA ALA A 139 -9.05 8.50 5.44
C ALA A 139 -7.73 7.80 5.08
N PHE A 140 -6.90 8.40 4.21
CA PHE A 140 -5.55 7.91 3.92
C PHE A 140 -4.63 7.95 5.15
N LEU A 141 -4.67 9.04 5.93
CA LEU A 141 -3.89 9.16 7.16
C LEU A 141 -4.29 8.08 8.17
N ALA A 142 -5.58 7.84 8.36
CA ALA A 142 -6.10 6.79 9.23
C ALA A 142 -5.65 5.40 8.78
N PHE A 143 -5.62 5.14 7.46
CA PHE A 143 -5.09 3.91 6.91
C PHE A 143 -3.60 3.73 7.24
N VAL A 144 -2.76 4.75 6.98
CA VAL A 144 -1.31 4.70 7.27
C VAL A 144 -1.07 4.52 8.77
N PHE A 145 -1.82 5.22 9.62
CA PHE A 145 -1.72 5.08 11.07
C PHE A 145 -2.07 3.66 11.53
N THR A 146 -3.17 3.10 11.05
CA THR A 146 -3.59 1.74 11.40
C THR A 146 -2.55 0.71 10.94
N MET A 147 -1.97 0.88 9.74
CA MET A 147 -0.88 0.02 9.26
C MET A 147 0.38 0.12 10.13
N SER A 148 0.75 1.32 10.58
CA SER A 148 1.88 1.54 11.47
C SER A 148 1.68 0.86 12.84
N LEU A 149 0.47 0.87 13.38
CA LEU A 149 0.13 0.16 14.62
C LEU A 149 0.28 -1.36 14.47
N ILE A 150 -0.18 -1.93 13.34
CA ILE A 150 -0.02 -3.36 13.06
C ILE A 150 1.46 -3.73 13.03
N PHE A 151 2.28 -2.91 12.38
CA PHE A 151 3.70 -3.12 12.27
C PHE A 151 4.38 -3.06 13.65
N ALA A 152 4.08 -2.03 14.45
CA ALA A 152 4.61 -1.87 15.79
C ALA A 152 4.23 -3.04 16.70
N ALA A 153 2.97 -3.49 16.67
CA ALA A 153 2.49 -4.62 17.46
C ALA A 153 3.17 -5.94 17.07
N ARG A 154 3.42 -6.17 15.78
CA ARG A 154 4.14 -7.37 15.30
C ARG A 154 5.61 -7.34 15.68
N PHE A 155 6.26 -6.19 15.57
CA PHE A 155 7.64 -6.02 16.00
C PHE A 155 7.77 -6.29 17.50
N GLY A 156 6.89 -5.70 18.33
CA GLY A 156 6.87 -5.93 19.76
C GLY A 156 6.74 -7.41 20.12
N LYS A 157 5.84 -8.13 19.41
CA LYS A 157 5.70 -9.57 19.62
C LYS A 157 6.95 -10.36 19.21
N ALA A 158 7.54 -10.05 18.06
CA ALA A 158 8.75 -10.72 17.58
C ALA A 158 9.94 -10.52 18.56
N PHE A 159 10.08 -9.33 19.14
CA PHE A 159 11.10 -9.07 20.19
C PHE A 159 10.83 -9.89 21.44
N SER A 160 9.59 -9.92 21.93
CA SER A 160 9.22 -10.72 23.11
C SER A 160 9.48 -12.22 22.89
N ASP A 161 9.17 -12.75 21.70
CA ASP A 161 9.41 -14.16 21.36
C ASP A 161 10.92 -14.48 21.33
N VAL A 162 11.76 -13.57 20.82
CA VAL A 162 13.22 -13.74 20.81
C VAL A 162 13.80 -13.67 22.23
N GLU A 163 13.30 -12.76 23.07
CA GLU A 163 13.76 -12.62 24.45
C GLU A 163 13.41 -13.86 25.28
N SER A 164 12.20 -14.41 25.12
CA SER A 164 11.82 -15.66 25.80
C SER A 164 12.69 -16.85 25.39
N LEU A 165 13.00 -16.98 24.09
CA LEU A 165 13.88 -18.05 23.60
C LEU A 165 15.31 -17.92 24.15
N LYS A 166 15.81 -16.69 24.33
CA LYS A 166 17.12 -16.44 24.93
C LYS A 166 17.16 -16.89 26.39
N ILE A 167 16.14 -16.53 27.18
CA ILE A 167 16.02 -16.93 28.58
C ILE A 167 15.98 -18.47 28.70
N ASP A 168 15.16 -19.13 27.87
CA ASP A 168 15.04 -20.58 27.86
C ASP A 168 16.36 -21.28 27.51
N ALA A 169 17.14 -20.72 26.58
CA ALA A 169 18.45 -21.25 26.22
C ALA A 169 19.52 -21.05 27.34
N GLU A 170 19.44 -19.96 28.09
CA GLU A 170 20.33 -19.71 29.23
C GLU A 170 20.01 -20.72 30.37
N VAL A 171 18.73 -20.96 30.66
CA VAL A 171 18.32 -21.93 31.71
C VAL A 171 18.68 -23.38 31.37
N GLN A 172 18.77 -23.75 30.06
CA GLN A 172 19.19 -25.09 29.65
C GLN A 172 20.71 -25.34 29.72
N ASN A 173 21.52 -24.27 29.78
CA ASN A 173 22.97 -24.36 29.81
C ASN A 173 23.58 -24.36 31.25
N ASP A 174 22.75 -24.08 32.28
CA ASP A 174 23.08 -24.16 33.69
C ASP A 174 22.63 -25.50 34.30
#